data_33894b5f231e27ca686ad9a729b28b15
#
_entry.id   33894b5f231e27ca686ad9a729b28b15
#
_cell.length_a   1.000
_cell.length_b   1.000
_cell.length_c   1.000
_cell.angle_alpha   90.00
_cell.angle_beta   90.00
_cell.angle_gamma   90.00
#
_symmetry.space_group_name_H-M   'P 1'
#
loop_
_entity.id
_entity.type
_entity.pdbx_description
1 polymer ?
#
loop_
_entity_poly.entity_id
_entity_poly.type
_entity_poly.pdbx_seq_one_letter_code
_entity_poly.pdbx_strand_id
1 'polypeptide(L)' 'MAKLMPGRVRNEGIELFEKDLITIHQVSETQLDTTVDQHHLIYALNDSEITCDCDYFAQKGYCPHLAAVEYYLKNDKEG' A
#
# COMPACT_ATOMS: atom_id res chain seq x y z
N MET A 1 4.45 -7.38 14.67
CA MET A 1 3.17 -8.04 14.41
C MET A 1 2.32 -7.24 13.44
N ALA A 2 1.88 -7.89 12.40
CA ALA A 2 1.08 -7.20 11.41
C ALA A 2 -0.29 -6.84 11.96
N LYS A 3 -0.78 -5.69 11.57
CA LYS A 3 -2.11 -5.28 11.97
C LYS A 3 -3.15 -6.07 11.17
N LEU A 4 -4.23 -6.41 11.85
CA LEU A 4 -5.32 -7.08 11.16
C LEU A 4 -6.14 -6.05 10.41
N MET A 5 -6.28 -6.28 9.13
CA MET A 5 -7.01 -5.38 8.26
C MET A 5 -8.36 -5.99 7.93
N PRO A 6 -9.46 -5.23 8.07
CA PRO A 6 -10.77 -5.78 7.72
C PRO A 6 -10.82 -6.25 6.27
N GLY A 7 -11.59 -7.30 6.03
CA GLY A 7 -11.71 -7.83 4.68
C GLY A 7 -12.21 -6.80 3.69
N ARG A 8 -13.09 -5.89 4.14
CA ARG A 8 -13.59 -4.82 3.27
C ARG A 8 -12.45 -3.94 2.76
N VAL A 9 -11.52 -3.58 3.65
CA VAL A 9 -10.42 -2.72 3.28
C VAL A 9 -9.49 -3.45 2.33
N ARG A 10 -9.23 -4.71 2.59
CA ARG A 10 -8.37 -5.51 1.71
C ARG A 10 -8.99 -5.64 0.33
N ASN A 11 -10.30 -5.86 0.27
CA ASN A 11 -10.98 -5.99 -1.02
C ASN A 11 -10.91 -4.70 -1.82
N GLU A 12 -11.03 -3.56 -1.14
CA GLU A 12 -10.89 -2.28 -1.82
C GLU A 12 -9.48 -2.09 -2.35
N GLY A 13 -8.49 -2.56 -1.59
CA GLY A 13 -7.11 -2.49 -2.05
C GLY A 13 -6.89 -3.34 -3.28
N ILE A 14 -7.44 -4.55 -3.30
CA ILE A 14 -7.32 -5.41 -4.46
C ILE A 14 -7.99 -4.76 -5.67
N GLU A 15 -9.12 -4.11 -5.44
CA GLU A 15 -9.82 -3.42 -6.51
C GLU A 15 -8.96 -2.30 -7.10
N LEU A 16 -8.30 -1.54 -6.24
CA LEU A 16 -7.40 -0.50 -6.69
C LEU A 16 -6.27 -1.08 -7.52
N PHE A 17 -5.76 -2.22 -7.11
CA PHE A 17 -4.71 -2.90 -7.85
C PHE A 17 -5.21 -3.33 -9.23
N GLU A 18 -6.42 -3.88 -9.28
CA GLU A 18 -6.97 -4.36 -10.53
C GLU A 18 -7.29 -3.22 -11.49
N LYS A 19 -7.60 -2.05 -10.95
CA LYS A 19 -7.85 -0.89 -11.79
C LYS A 19 -6.57 -0.19 -12.21
N ASP A 20 -5.44 -0.73 -11.82
CA ASP A 20 -4.13 -0.21 -12.22
C ASP A 20 -3.92 1.22 -11.74
N LEU A 21 -4.34 1.48 -10.51
CA LEU A 21 -4.21 2.81 -9.93
C LEU A 21 -2.94 2.97 -9.11
N ILE A 22 -2.10 1.94 -9.09
CA ILE A 22 -0.85 1.98 -8.34
C ILE A 22 0.26 2.40 -9.27
N THR A 23 0.99 3.46 -8.90
CA THR A 23 2.12 3.95 -9.67
C THR A 23 3.36 3.92 -8.81
N ILE A 24 4.40 3.29 -9.29
CA ILE A 24 5.69 3.25 -8.61
C ILE A 24 6.54 4.39 -9.16
N HIS A 25 6.92 5.32 -8.28
CA HIS A 25 7.70 6.47 -8.71
C HIS A 25 9.19 6.23 -8.58
N GLN A 26 9.60 5.63 -7.48
CA GLN A 26 11.01 5.46 -7.21
C GLN A 26 11.23 4.29 -6.27
N VAL A 27 12.25 3.52 -6.56
CA VAL A 27 12.63 2.39 -5.71
C VAL A 27 14.05 2.62 -5.25
N SER A 28 14.26 2.64 -3.94
CA SER A 28 15.61 2.73 -3.39
C SER A 28 15.85 1.51 -2.52
N GLU A 29 17.05 1.43 -1.97
CA GLU A 29 17.38 0.29 -1.13
C GLU A 29 16.63 0.30 0.20
N THR A 30 16.14 1.46 0.60
CA THR A 30 15.52 1.60 1.91
C THR A 30 14.03 1.91 1.85
N GLN A 31 13.53 2.36 0.71
CA GLN A 31 12.12 2.69 0.65
C GLN A 31 11.59 2.67 -0.78
N LEU A 32 10.28 2.53 -0.85
CA LEU A 32 9.56 2.46 -2.10
C LEU A 32 8.56 3.60 -2.13
N ASP A 33 8.65 4.44 -3.15
CA ASP A 33 7.79 5.60 -3.28
C ASP A 33 6.68 5.30 -4.28
N THR A 34 5.44 5.28 -3.81
CA THR A 34 4.31 4.90 -4.65
C THR A 34 3.17 5.89 -4.53
N THR A 35 2.29 5.88 -5.51
CA THR A 35 1.05 6.62 -5.47
C THR A 35 -0.09 5.66 -5.80
N VAL A 36 -1.14 5.70 -4.99
CA VAL A 36 -2.31 4.88 -5.21
C VAL A 36 -3.52 5.81 -5.20
N ASP A 37 -4.22 5.87 -6.34
CA ASP A 37 -5.42 6.69 -6.46
C ASP A 37 -5.19 8.11 -5.93
N GLN A 38 -4.09 8.71 -6.37
CA GLN A 38 -3.74 10.10 -6.04
C GLN A 38 -3.27 10.29 -4.59
N HIS A 39 -3.09 9.21 -3.84
CA HIS A 39 -2.55 9.30 -2.49
C HIS A 39 -1.13 8.78 -2.48
N HIS A 40 -0.28 9.47 -1.75
CA HIS A 40 1.15 9.16 -1.73
C HIS A 40 1.49 8.23 -0.58
N LEU A 41 2.16 7.14 -0.86
CA LEU A 41 2.55 6.17 0.14
C LEU A 41 4.05 5.94 0.09
N ILE A 42 4.63 5.78 1.26
CA ILE A 42 6.05 5.46 1.40
C ILE A 42 6.13 4.11 2.12
N TYR A 43 6.80 3.17 1.49
CA TYR A 43 7.00 1.87 2.10
C TYR A 43 8.45 1.76 2.54
N ALA A 44 8.67 1.72 3.85
CA ALA A 44 10.02 1.61 4.40
C ALA A 44 10.41 0.13 4.40
N LEU A 45 11.34 -0.22 3.52
CA LEU A 45 11.71 -1.63 3.35
C LEU A 45 12.39 -2.21 4.57
N ASN A 46 13.15 -1.38 5.29
CA ASN A 46 13.87 -1.86 6.46
C ASN A 46 12.92 -2.30 7.57
N ASP A 47 11.86 -1.55 7.77
CA ASP A 47 10.93 -1.80 8.86
C ASP A 47 9.65 -2.48 8.40
N SER A 48 9.50 -2.65 7.10
CA SER A 48 8.27 -3.21 6.53
C SER A 48 7.06 -2.36 6.92
N GLU A 49 7.23 -1.06 7.01
CA GLU A 49 6.17 -0.15 7.37
C GLU A 49 5.75 0.67 6.16
N ILE A 50 4.44 0.85 6.02
CA ILE A 50 3.88 1.66 4.94
C ILE A 50 3.15 2.84 5.56
N THR A 51 3.40 4.03 5.03
CA THR A 51 2.76 5.25 5.47
C THR A 51 1.95 5.82 4.33
N CYS A 52 0.71 6.21 4.61
CA CYS A 52 -0.17 6.81 3.62
C CYS A 52 -0.61 8.17 4.13
N ASP A 53 -0.88 9.10 3.23
CA ASP A 53 -1.25 10.45 3.62
C ASP A 53 -2.76 10.66 3.69
N CYS A 54 -3.56 9.61 3.65
CA CYS A 54 -5.00 9.78 3.71
C CYS A 54 -5.50 9.81 5.15
N ASP A 55 -6.69 10.36 5.31
CA ASP A 55 -7.28 10.49 6.65
C ASP A 55 -7.61 9.13 7.25
N TYR A 56 -8.02 8.21 6.42
CA TYR A 56 -8.37 6.87 6.87
C TYR A 56 -7.19 6.23 7.59
N PHE A 57 -6.02 6.34 6.98
CA PHE A 57 -4.81 5.79 7.57
C PHE A 57 -4.47 6.51 8.88
N ALA A 58 -4.65 7.82 8.91
CA ALA A 58 -4.33 8.61 10.09
C ALA A 58 -5.18 8.17 11.27
N GLN A 59 -6.41 7.77 11.01
CA GLN A 59 -7.33 7.39 12.08
C GLN A 59 -7.21 5.92 12.48
N LYS A 60 -7.02 5.05 11.49
CA LYS A 60 -7.09 3.62 11.74
C LYS A 60 -5.73 2.92 11.73
N GLY A 61 -4.72 3.52 11.12
CA GLY A 61 -3.44 2.87 10.97
C GLY A 61 -3.37 1.93 9.79
N TYR A 62 -4.41 1.89 8.98
CA TYR A 62 -4.45 1.13 7.72
C TYR A 62 -5.44 1.81 6.79
N CYS A 63 -5.40 1.46 5.53
CA CYS A 63 -6.33 2.03 4.56
C CYS A 63 -6.32 1.18 3.29
N PRO A 64 -7.30 1.38 2.41
CA PRO A 64 -7.32 0.60 1.16
C PRO A 64 -6.09 0.83 0.30
N HIS A 65 -5.51 2.03 0.33
CA HIS A 65 -4.32 2.31 -0.46
C HIS A 65 -3.16 1.45 0.01
N LEU A 66 -3.00 1.33 1.31
CA LEU A 66 -1.96 0.50 1.89
C LEU A 66 -2.18 -0.96 1.52
N ALA A 67 -3.43 -1.41 1.56
CA ALA A 67 -3.75 -2.78 1.19
C ALA A 67 -3.41 -3.04 -0.28
N ALA A 68 -3.62 -2.04 -1.13
CA ALA A 68 -3.30 -2.18 -2.55
C ALA A 68 -1.81 -2.38 -2.76
N VAL A 69 -0.99 -1.61 -2.04
CA VAL A 69 0.45 -1.74 -2.16
C VAL A 69 0.92 -3.10 -1.66
N GLU A 70 0.37 -3.54 -0.55
CA GLU A 70 0.74 -4.85 0.00
C GLU A 70 0.39 -5.96 -0.99
N TYR A 71 -0.78 -5.86 -1.59
CA TYR A 71 -1.20 -6.86 -2.55
C TYR A 71 -0.30 -6.83 -3.78
N TYR A 72 0.04 -5.64 -4.24
CA TYR A 72 0.94 -5.47 -5.37
C TYR A 72 2.28 -6.14 -5.12
N LEU A 73 2.84 -5.91 -3.94
CA LEU A 73 4.15 -6.46 -3.62
C LEU A 73 4.12 -7.98 -3.54
N LYS A 74 3.04 -8.52 -3.01
CA LYS A 74 2.91 -9.98 -2.92
C LYS A 74 2.84 -10.61 -4.29
N ASN A 75 2.09 -10.00 -5.20
CA ASN A 75 1.93 -10.57 -6.53
C ASN A 75 3.15 -10.35 -7.39
N ASP A 76 3.80 -9.22 -7.22
CA ASP A 76 4.98 -8.92 -8.01
C ASP A 76 6.12 -9.88 -7.72
N LYS A 77 6.16 -10.37 -6.51
CA LYS A 77 7.23 -11.31 -6.13
C LYS A 77 7.14 -12.60 -6.93
N GLU A 78 5.96 -12.93 -7.38
CA GLU A 78 5.78 -14.13 -8.16
C GLU A 78 6.45 -14.03 -9.52
N GLY A 79 6.50 -12.85 -10.04
CA GLY A 79 7.04 -12.59 -11.38
C GLY A 79 8.44 -13.03 -11.56
#